data_e51baf5b35e60c5804f4ab45437cbe6a
#
_entry.id   e51baf5b35e60c5804f4ab45437cbe6a
#
_cell.length_a   1.000
_cell.length_b   1.000
_cell.length_c   1.000
_cell.angle_alpha   90.00
_cell.angle_beta   90.00
_cell.angle_gamma   90.00
#
_symmetry.space_group_name_H-M   'P 1'
#
loop_
_entity.id
_entity.type
_entity.pdbx_description
1 polymer ?
#
loop_
_entity_poly.entity_id
_entity_poly.type
_entity_poly.pdbx_seq_one_letter_code
_entity_poly.pdbx_strand_id
1 'polypeptide(L)'
;HRAVLLERLSVNAAPALWPAWMPRLAFAPADGARRGDVLVVVFLRGAADMLNLVVPHAEPAYYAARPTLAIAQPDAASVGPSERSIDLDGFFGLHPQMGALLPTWRAQQLAIVHACGAPDESRSHFQAMALMERGVGDERGPASGWIGRHLATLQNGNTSPLRAVGFGAITPRSLVGTVPAAALQSITDFHFQGDATSLQAFRRMVSQAYAADAALGPIGVATAAVAADVQALVPERYRPAHGAVYPETDFGRALLQTAMLVKADLGLEVSAIDLGGWDTHFAQGGASGWMGNLARELAEGLAALHADLADQQSRLTVVVMSEFGRRVAENASLGTDHGHGSAMLLLGGSVAGGRVHGRWPGLAPEQRVGPGDLAVTTDYRDVLGEVCSLRLGNPSLAEIFPEHQPGVVGVLRP
;
A
#
# COMPACT_ATOMS: atom_id res chain seq x y z
N HIS A 1 -36.80 -24.15 -3.19
CA HIS A 1 -36.94 -23.03 -2.20
C HIS A 1 -36.20 -23.29 -0.87
N ARG A 2 -36.07 -24.53 -0.40
CA ARG A 2 -35.29 -24.83 0.83
C ARG A 2 -33.77 -24.77 0.63
N ALA A 3 -33.25 -25.17 -0.53
CA ALA A 3 -31.83 -25.15 -0.85
C ALA A 3 -31.27 -23.72 -0.93
N VAL A 4 -31.99 -22.80 -1.56
CA VAL A 4 -31.57 -21.38 -1.71
C VAL A 4 -31.58 -20.63 -0.37
N LEU A 5 -32.42 -21.03 0.58
CA LEU A 5 -32.49 -20.43 1.93
C LEU A 5 -31.32 -20.88 2.82
N LEU A 6 -30.82 -22.11 2.63
CA LEU A 6 -29.65 -22.65 3.35
C LEU A 6 -28.34 -22.07 2.86
N GLU A 7 -28.20 -21.82 1.55
CA GLU A 7 -27.01 -21.12 1.00
C GLU A 7 -26.90 -19.68 1.54
N ARG A 8 -28.02 -18.97 1.71
CA ARG A 8 -27.97 -17.59 2.25
C ARG A 8 -27.77 -17.54 3.77
N LEU A 9 -28.12 -18.58 4.51
CA LEU A 9 -27.91 -18.62 5.96
C LEU A 9 -26.50 -19.09 6.36
N SER A 10 -25.80 -19.89 5.52
CA SER A 10 -24.47 -20.38 5.83
C SER A 10 -23.39 -19.30 5.70
N VAL A 11 -23.57 -18.35 4.79
CA VAL A 11 -22.59 -17.26 4.55
C VAL A 11 -22.62 -16.21 5.68
N ASN A 12 -23.75 -16.01 6.35
CA ASN A 12 -23.89 -14.99 7.41
C ASN A 12 -23.68 -15.51 8.84
N ALA A 13 -23.66 -16.83 9.08
CA ALA A 13 -23.53 -17.39 10.42
C ALA A 13 -22.09 -17.66 10.86
N ALA A 14 -21.16 -17.79 9.91
CA ALA A 14 -19.76 -18.09 10.21
C ALA A 14 -19.02 -17.01 11.04
N PRO A 15 -19.26 -15.69 10.84
CA PRO A 15 -18.58 -14.65 11.63
C PRO A 15 -18.95 -14.63 13.11
N ALA A 16 -20.13 -15.12 13.49
CA ALA A 16 -20.62 -15.04 14.87
C ALA A 16 -20.05 -16.12 15.81
N LEU A 17 -19.46 -17.17 15.27
CA LEU A 17 -18.90 -18.29 16.03
C LEU A 17 -17.38 -18.26 16.16
N TRP A 18 -16.72 -17.25 15.58
CA TRP A 18 -15.27 -17.17 15.57
C TRP A 18 -14.76 -16.37 16.78
N PRO A 19 -13.96 -16.96 17.68
CA PRO A 19 -13.41 -16.23 18.81
C PRO A 19 -12.51 -15.07 18.34
N ALA A 20 -12.61 -13.92 19.03
CA ALA A 20 -11.88 -12.69 18.64
C ALA A 20 -10.34 -12.82 18.69
N TRP A 21 -9.82 -13.84 19.37
CA TRP A 21 -8.39 -14.15 19.48
C TRP A 21 -7.87 -15.10 18.40
N MET A 22 -8.76 -15.69 17.61
CA MET A 22 -8.38 -16.65 16.57
C MET A 22 -8.13 -15.92 15.24
N PRO A 23 -7.02 -16.16 14.54
CA PRO A 23 -6.79 -15.59 13.22
C PRO A 23 -8.00 -15.93 12.32
N ARG A 24 -8.57 -14.92 11.67
CA ARG A 24 -9.65 -15.13 10.70
C ARG A 24 -9.04 -15.67 9.41
N LEU A 25 -8.91 -16.97 9.31
CA LEU A 25 -8.59 -17.65 8.06
C LEU A 25 -9.91 -17.93 7.34
N ALA A 26 -10.13 -17.31 6.24
CA ALA A 26 -11.18 -17.70 5.34
C ALA A 26 -10.63 -18.56 4.23
N PHE A 27 -11.41 -19.44 3.89
CA PHE A 27 -11.14 -20.65 3.16
C PHE A 27 -12.03 -20.67 1.92
N ALA A 28 -11.45 -20.83 0.78
CA ALA A 28 -12.17 -20.97 -0.47
C ALA A 28 -11.55 -22.05 -1.34
N PRO A 29 -12.32 -22.74 -2.24
CA PRO A 29 -11.81 -23.79 -3.09
C PRO A 29 -10.74 -23.26 -4.07
N ALA A 30 -9.67 -24.00 -4.24
CA ALA A 30 -8.64 -23.68 -5.22
C ALA A 30 -9.10 -24.11 -6.63
N ASP A 31 -9.93 -23.31 -7.26
CA ASP A 31 -10.17 -23.41 -8.70
C ASP A 31 -9.11 -22.56 -9.38
N GLY A 32 -8.05 -23.18 -9.83
CA GLY A 32 -6.95 -22.68 -10.64
C GLY A 32 -6.61 -21.22 -10.45
N ALA A 33 -5.48 -20.94 -9.83
CA ALA A 33 -4.97 -19.58 -9.65
C ALA A 33 -5.06 -18.80 -10.96
N ARG A 34 -5.87 -17.74 -11.00
CA ARG A 34 -5.92 -16.84 -12.14
C ARG A 34 -4.81 -15.81 -11.97
N ARG A 35 -3.97 -15.69 -12.98
CA ARG A 35 -3.00 -14.58 -13.08
C ARG A 35 -3.76 -13.28 -13.30
N GLY A 36 -4.29 -12.71 -12.21
CA GLY A 36 -4.93 -11.40 -12.20
C GLY A 36 -3.92 -10.28 -11.88
N ASP A 37 -4.42 -9.05 -11.93
CA ASP A 37 -3.65 -7.90 -11.49
C ASP A 37 -3.38 -7.96 -9.97
N VAL A 38 -2.22 -7.46 -9.56
CA VAL A 38 -1.80 -7.40 -8.16
C VAL A 38 -1.62 -5.95 -7.76
N LEU A 39 -2.30 -5.56 -6.70
CA LEU A 39 -2.15 -4.28 -6.03
C LEU A 39 -1.26 -4.44 -4.79
N VAL A 40 -0.22 -3.63 -4.69
CA VAL A 40 0.56 -3.48 -3.47
C VAL A 40 0.30 -2.08 -2.90
N VAL A 41 -0.23 -2.01 -1.70
CA VAL A 41 -0.48 -0.75 -0.99
C VAL A 41 0.58 -0.58 0.08
N VAL A 42 1.39 0.45 -0.04
CA VAL A 42 2.37 0.86 0.97
C VAL A 42 1.82 2.07 1.70
N PHE A 43 1.57 1.93 3.00
CA PHE A 43 1.09 3.01 3.83
C PHE A 43 2.23 3.57 4.70
N LEU A 44 2.57 4.83 4.49
CA LEU A 44 3.60 5.54 5.25
C LEU A 44 3.00 6.09 6.54
N ARG A 45 3.14 5.35 7.64
CA ARG A 45 2.51 5.68 8.93
C ARG A 45 3.26 6.80 9.65
N GLY A 46 2.58 7.88 9.94
CA GLY A 46 3.11 9.03 10.68
C GLY A 46 3.21 10.31 9.85
N ALA A 47 2.41 10.45 8.80
CA ALA A 47 2.35 11.65 7.96
C ALA A 47 3.70 12.00 7.32
N ALA A 48 4.09 11.22 6.32
CA ALA A 48 5.33 11.43 5.59
C ALA A 48 5.40 12.85 4.99
N ASP A 49 6.54 13.52 5.18
CA ASP A 49 6.77 14.85 4.63
C ASP A 49 7.02 14.81 3.12
N MET A 50 5.94 14.78 2.37
CA MET A 50 5.99 14.69 0.91
C MET A 50 6.60 15.92 0.25
N LEU A 51 6.66 17.08 0.90
CA LEU A 51 7.37 18.25 0.39
C LEU A 51 8.89 18.07 0.37
N ASN A 52 9.43 17.20 1.24
CA ASN A 52 10.84 16.83 1.21
C ASN A 52 11.10 15.53 0.45
N LEU A 53 10.11 14.63 0.28
CA LEU A 53 10.26 13.43 -0.56
C LEU A 53 10.13 13.74 -2.05
N VAL A 54 9.19 14.62 -2.41
CA VAL A 54 8.97 15.14 -3.76
C VAL A 54 9.08 16.67 -3.70
N VAL A 55 10.28 17.13 -3.87
CA VAL A 55 10.71 18.50 -3.58
C VAL A 55 10.23 19.45 -4.69
N PRO A 56 9.43 20.48 -4.39
CA PRO A 56 9.11 21.54 -5.36
C PRO A 56 10.31 22.51 -5.45
N HIS A 57 11.41 22.06 -6.02
CA HIS A 57 12.69 22.78 -5.98
C HIS A 57 12.69 24.12 -6.75
N ALA A 58 11.75 24.32 -7.66
CA ALA A 58 11.57 25.59 -8.34
C ALA A 58 10.64 26.57 -7.59
N GLU A 59 10.10 26.18 -6.42
CA GLU A 59 9.19 27.00 -5.61
C GLU A 59 9.97 27.81 -4.53
N PRO A 60 10.15 29.14 -4.69
CA PRO A 60 10.92 29.93 -3.72
C PRO A 60 10.35 29.90 -2.30
N ALA A 61 9.01 29.79 -2.18
CA ALA A 61 8.32 29.76 -0.89
C ALA A 61 8.63 28.47 -0.09
N TYR A 62 9.08 27.40 -0.75
CA TYR A 62 9.56 26.19 -0.09
C TYR A 62 10.82 26.48 0.74
N TYR A 63 11.81 27.14 0.16
CA TYR A 63 13.06 27.50 0.86
C TYR A 63 12.84 28.53 1.94
N ALA A 64 11.98 29.52 1.69
CA ALA A 64 11.65 30.55 2.67
C ALA A 64 10.96 29.95 3.91
N ALA A 65 10.17 28.89 3.74
CA ALA A 65 9.46 28.22 4.83
C ALA A 65 10.31 27.18 5.58
N ARG A 66 11.40 26.71 4.96
CA ARG A 66 12.25 25.61 5.48
C ARG A 66 13.73 25.98 5.43
N PRO A 67 14.18 27.01 6.13
CA PRO A 67 15.57 27.46 6.05
C PRO A 67 16.60 26.40 6.46
N THR A 68 16.18 25.40 7.27
CA THR A 68 17.04 24.32 7.78
C THR A 68 16.76 22.98 7.09
N LEU A 69 15.50 22.66 6.81
CA LEU A 69 15.06 21.35 6.34
C LEU A 69 14.94 21.26 4.81
N ALA A 70 14.98 22.38 4.09
CA ALA A 70 14.85 22.36 2.64
C ALA A 70 15.95 21.53 1.99
N ILE A 71 15.56 20.68 1.04
CA ILE A 71 16.50 19.97 0.18
C ILE A 71 17.02 20.94 -0.89
N ALA A 72 18.33 21.02 -1.05
CA ALA A 72 18.95 21.94 -1.99
C ALA A 72 18.49 21.69 -3.44
N GLN A 73 18.51 22.76 -4.25
CA GLN A 73 18.21 22.69 -5.69
C GLN A 73 19.16 21.72 -6.42
N PRO A 74 18.73 21.14 -7.55
CA PRO A 74 19.56 20.19 -8.31
C PRO A 74 20.92 20.73 -8.74
N ASP A 75 21.01 22.03 -9.00
CA ASP A 75 22.21 22.74 -9.48
C ASP A 75 22.95 23.53 -8.39
N ALA A 76 22.52 23.44 -7.12
CA ALA A 76 23.11 24.18 -6.01
C ALA A 76 24.61 23.86 -5.82
N ALA A 77 25.48 24.76 -6.24
CA ALA A 77 26.93 24.57 -6.15
C ALA A 77 27.49 24.62 -4.72
N SER A 78 26.69 25.10 -3.76
CA SER A 78 27.08 25.27 -2.34
C SER A 78 27.12 23.98 -1.55
N VAL A 79 26.53 22.89 -2.05
CA VAL A 79 26.43 21.59 -1.38
C VAL A 79 26.83 20.43 -2.31
N GLY A 80 27.15 19.28 -1.72
CA GLY A 80 27.50 18.08 -2.48
C GLY A 80 26.32 17.48 -3.26
N PRO A 81 26.57 16.63 -4.28
CA PRO A 81 25.50 16.00 -5.07
C PRO A 81 24.52 15.17 -4.22
N SER A 82 24.99 14.57 -3.12
CA SER A 82 24.17 13.76 -2.20
C SER A 82 23.23 14.59 -1.33
N GLU A 83 23.31 15.92 -1.39
CA GLU A 83 22.45 16.83 -0.62
C GLU A 83 21.46 17.59 -1.53
N ARG A 84 21.56 17.40 -2.85
CA ARG A 84 20.71 18.06 -3.84
C ARG A 84 19.53 17.19 -4.23
N SER A 85 18.39 17.84 -4.47
CA SER A 85 17.24 17.14 -5.07
C SER A 85 17.62 16.59 -6.46
N ILE A 86 17.02 15.48 -6.82
CA ILE A 86 17.17 14.84 -8.12
C ILE A 86 16.10 15.41 -9.03
N ASP A 87 16.45 16.26 -9.97
CA ASP A 87 15.49 16.88 -10.90
C ASP A 87 14.67 15.84 -11.66
N LEU A 88 13.35 16.08 -11.74
CA LEU A 88 12.42 15.25 -12.47
C LEU A 88 11.85 15.92 -13.73
N ASP A 89 11.46 17.19 -13.63
CA ASP A 89 10.72 17.91 -14.67
C ASP A 89 11.01 19.42 -14.71
N GLY A 90 12.03 19.87 -14.01
CA GLY A 90 12.42 21.28 -13.90
C GLY A 90 11.67 22.05 -12.81
N PHE A 91 10.64 21.47 -12.19
CA PHE A 91 9.89 22.06 -11.08
C PHE A 91 9.95 21.17 -9.82
N PHE A 92 9.69 19.89 -9.99
CA PHE A 92 9.77 18.89 -8.92
C PHE A 92 11.05 18.05 -9.02
N GLY A 93 11.53 17.60 -7.87
CA GLY A 93 12.64 16.67 -7.77
C GLY A 93 12.39 15.62 -6.69
N LEU A 94 13.09 14.49 -6.76
CA LEU A 94 13.11 13.52 -5.68
C LEU A 94 14.10 13.92 -4.59
N HIS A 95 13.82 13.54 -3.37
CA HIS A 95 14.78 13.55 -2.27
C HIS A 95 16.07 12.81 -2.71
N PRO A 96 17.29 13.28 -2.38
CA PRO A 96 18.53 12.66 -2.84
C PRO A 96 18.65 11.18 -2.47
N GLN A 97 18.11 10.77 -1.33
CA GLN A 97 18.12 9.36 -0.91
C GLN A 97 17.12 8.48 -1.71
N MET A 98 16.28 9.06 -2.55
CA MET A 98 15.32 8.32 -3.38
C MET A 98 15.87 8.03 -4.80
N GLY A 99 17.15 8.18 -5.02
CA GLY A 99 17.78 7.95 -6.32
C GLY A 99 17.55 6.57 -6.93
N ALA A 100 17.30 5.55 -6.11
CA ALA A 100 16.95 4.20 -6.56
C ALA A 100 15.67 4.14 -7.43
N LEU A 101 14.77 5.13 -7.32
CA LEU A 101 13.55 5.23 -8.13
C LEU A 101 13.75 5.94 -9.47
N LEU A 102 14.89 6.59 -9.70
CA LEU A 102 15.12 7.34 -10.93
C LEU A 102 15.05 6.49 -12.22
N PRO A 103 15.57 5.24 -12.26
CA PRO A 103 15.36 4.36 -13.41
C PRO A 103 13.88 4.10 -13.71
N THR A 104 13.06 3.86 -12.68
CA THR A 104 11.61 3.64 -12.81
C THR A 104 10.89 4.89 -13.32
N TRP A 105 11.29 6.08 -12.86
CA TRP A 105 10.81 7.36 -13.38
C TRP A 105 11.14 7.52 -14.87
N ARG A 106 12.39 7.31 -15.25
CA ARG A 106 12.85 7.43 -16.66
C ARG A 106 12.19 6.40 -17.58
N ALA A 107 11.86 5.23 -17.06
CA ALA A 107 11.08 4.21 -17.77
C ALA A 107 9.59 4.55 -17.87
N GLN A 108 9.16 5.70 -17.34
CA GLN A 108 7.75 6.12 -17.28
C GLN A 108 6.85 5.11 -16.55
N GLN A 109 7.37 4.47 -15.51
CA GLN A 109 6.68 3.49 -14.68
C GLN A 109 6.52 3.95 -13.22
N LEU A 110 6.89 5.20 -12.93
CA LEU A 110 6.61 5.91 -11.68
C LEU A 110 5.84 7.19 -12.00
N ALA A 111 4.64 7.33 -11.45
CA ALA A 111 3.85 8.55 -11.42
C ALA A 111 3.79 9.10 -10.00
N ILE A 112 3.71 10.41 -9.87
CA ILE A 112 3.54 11.10 -8.60
C ILE A 112 2.27 11.96 -8.71
N VAL A 113 1.40 11.92 -7.71
CA VAL A 113 0.24 12.83 -7.61
C VAL A 113 0.50 13.75 -6.42
N HIS A 114 0.93 14.97 -6.68
CA HIS A 114 1.22 15.94 -5.62
C HIS A 114 -0.05 16.73 -5.23
N ALA A 115 -0.02 17.36 -4.05
CA ALA A 115 -1.17 18.05 -3.47
C ALA A 115 -2.41 17.13 -3.38
N CYS A 116 -2.17 15.86 -3.05
CA CYS A 116 -3.18 14.82 -2.91
C CYS A 116 -3.46 14.54 -1.43
N GLY A 117 -4.70 14.27 -1.07
CA GLY A 117 -5.06 13.98 0.33
C GLY A 117 -6.54 13.68 0.52
N ALA A 118 -6.94 13.51 1.77
CA ALA A 118 -8.34 13.36 2.15
C ALA A 118 -9.05 14.72 2.21
N PRO A 119 -10.38 14.77 2.04
CA PRO A 119 -11.16 15.99 2.28
C PRO A 119 -11.25 16.35 3.78
N ASP A 120 -11.01 15.38 4.67
CA ASP A 120 -10.99 15.59 6.11
C ASP A 120 -9.73 16.36 6.52
N GLU A 121 -9.94 17.44 7.30
CA GLU A 121 -8.85 18.31 7.78
C GLU A 121 -8.31 17.87 9.15
N SER A 122 -8.65 16.67 9.62
CA SER A 122 -8.13 16.14 10.87
C SER A 122 -6.61 15.99 10.80
N ARG A 123 -5.95 16.43 11.85
CA ARG A 123 -4.52 16.24 12.07
C ARG A 123 -4.25 15.18 13.14
N SER A 124 -5.25 14.33 13.40
CA SER A 124 -5.13 13.15 14.25
C SER A 124 -4.76 11.94 13.40
N HIS A 125 -3.61 11.34 13.62
CA HIS A 125 -3.19 10.12 12.92
C HIS A 125 -4.26 9.03 12.99
N PHE A 126 -4.84 8.79 14.18
CA PHE A 126 -5.83 7.74 14.36
C PHE A 126 -7.09 7.97 13.53
N GLN A 127 -7.58 9.20 13.48
CA GLN A 127 -8.78 9.56 12.72
C GLN A 127 -8.48 9.53 11.23
N ALA A 128 -7.45 10.24 10.77
CA ALA A 128 -7.11 10.32 9.35
C ALA A 128 -6.76 8.96 8.75
N MET A 129 -5.92 8.14 9.43
CA MET A 129 -5.65 6.77 9.00
C MET A 129 -6.94 5.94 8.91
N ALA A 130 -7.83 6.06 9.94
CA ALA A 130 -9.08 5.33 9.94
C ALA A 130 -9.99 5.70 8.76
N LEU A 131 -10.09 6.99 8.42
CA LEU A 131 -10.89 7.46 7.28
C LEU A 131 -10.29 7.03 5.94
N MET A 132 -8.98 7.20 5.76
CA MET A 132 -8.30 6.83 4.52
C MET A 132 -8.33 5.33 4.26
N GLU A 133 -8.07 4.51 5.27
CA GLU A 133 -8.14 3.05 5.13
C GLU A 133 -9.58 2.54 4.92
N ARG A 134 -10.56 3.28 5.41
CA ARG A 134 -11.97 3.02 5.11
C ARG A 134 -12.40 3.57 3.75
N GLY A 135 -11.64 4.47 3.13
CA GLY A 135 -12.00 5.10 1.86
C GLY A 135 -13.26 5.98 1.97
N VAL A 136 -13.43 6.68 3.08
CA VAL A 136 -14.61 7.51 3.39
C VAL A 136 -14.22 8.94 3.71
N GLY A 137 -15.18 9.85 3.59
CA GLY A 137 -14.97 11.28 3.88
C GLY A 137 -15.17 11.64 5.35
N ASP A 138 -15.90 10.85 6.11
CA ASP A 138 -16.19 11.10 7.52
C ASP A 138 -16.42 9.80 8.32
N GLU A 139 -16.69 9.93 9.63
CA GLU A 139 -16.85 8.80 10.54
C GLU A 139 -18.14 8.01 10.33
N ARG A 140 -19.16 8.58 9.66
CA ARG A 140 -20.47 7.94 9.42
C ARG A 140 -20.43 6.85 8.36
N GLY A 141 -19.40 6.85 7.52
CA GLY A 141 -19.20 5.83 6.51
C GLY A 141 -19.03 4.41 7.08
N PRO A 142 -19.08 3.35 6.25
CA PRO A 142 -18.98 1.97 6.67
C PRO A 142 -17.69 1.68 7.44
N ALA A 143 -17.76 0.77 8.41
CA ALA A 143 -16.59 0.36 9.20
C ALA A 143 -15.58 -0.50 8.41
N SER A 144 -16.01 -1.10 7.30
CA SER A 144 -15.14 -1.89 6.41
C SER A 144 -14.14 -1.01 5.66
N GLY A 145 -12.97 -1.57 5.34
CA GLY A 145 -11.95 -0.93 4.55
C GLY A 145 -12.28 -0.90 3.05
N TRP A 146 -11.68 0.04 2.32
CA TRP A 146 -11.92 0.17 0.87
C TRP A 146 -11.45 -1.06 0.09
N ILE A 147 -10.32 -1.68 0.48
CA ILE A 147 -9.84 -2.93 -0.13
C ILE A 147 -10.80 -4.08 0.21
N GLY A 148 -11.26 -4.17 1.46
CA GLY A 148 -12.25 -5.18 1.84
C GLY A 148 -13.52 -5.10 1.01
N ARG A 149 -14.02 -3.89 0.70
CA ARG A 149 -15.16 -3.69 -0.19
C ARG A 149 -14.83 -3.98 -1.65
N HIS A 150 -13.65 -3.58 -2.12
CA HIS A 150 -13.17 -3.95 -3.45
C HIS A 150 -13.19 -5.47 -3.67
N LEU A 151 -12.62 -6.22 -2.72
CA LEU A 151 -12.57 -7.68 -2.80
C LEU A 151 -13.96 -8.32 -2.71
N ALA A 152 -14.89 -7.72 -1.95
CA ALA A 152 -16.26 -8.20 -1.82
C ALA A 152 -17.11 -7.99 -3.08
N THR A 153 -16.85 -6.91 -3.81
CA THR A 153 -17.61 -6.55 -5.03
C THR A 153 -16.99 -7.10 -6.31
N LEU A 154 -15.69 -7.43 -6.30
CA LEU A 154 -15.02 -8.02 -7.45
C LEU A 154 -15.27 -9.52 -7.55
N GLN A 155 -16.15 -9.92 -8.47
CA GLN A 155 -16.49 -11.33 -8.72
C GLN A 155 -15.63 -11.90 -9.86
N ASN A 156 -14.37 -12.19 -9.57
CA ASN A 156 -13.42 -12.76 -10.54
C ASN A 156 -13.19 -14.27 -10.37
N GLY A 157 -13.90 -14.91 -9.42
CA GLY A 157 -13.79 -16.35 -9.12
C GLY A 157 -12.50 -16.73 -8.38
N ASN A 158 -11.70 -15.78 -7.91
CA ASN A 158 -10.55 -16.07 -7.08
C ASN A 158 -10.99 -16.38 -5.64
N THR A 159 -10.67 -17.58 -5.21
CA THR A 159 -11.07 -18.12 -3.90
C THR A 159 -9.85 -18.46 -3.02
N SER A 160 -8.66 -17.98 -3.42
CA SER A 160 -7.44 -18.19 -2.64
C SER A 160 -7.53 -17.60 -1.24
N PRO A 161 -7.14 -18.29 -0.17
CA PRO A 161 -7.02 -17.74 1.16
C PRO A 161 -5.92 -16.66 1.28
N LEU A 162 -5.02 -16.60 0.29
CA LEU A 162 -3.99 -15.57 0.15
C LEU A 162 -4.39 -14.46 -0.82
N ARG A 163 -5.68 -14.35 -1.16
CA ARG A 163 -6.18 -13.31 -2.04
C ARG A 163 -5.82 -11.90 -1.55
N ALA A 164 -5.83 -11.70 -0.24
CA ALA A 164 -5.39 -10.46 0.39
C ALA A 164 -4.47 -10.75 1.59
N VAL A 165 -3.30 -10.12 1.60
CA VAL A 165 -2.31 -10.28 2.66
C VAL A 165 -1.91 -8.92 3.19
N GLY A 166 -1.96 -8.76 4.52
CA GLY A 166 -1.37 -7.65 5.24
C GLY A 166 -0.10 -8.10 5.95
N PHE A 167 1.02 -7.44 5.70
CA PHE A 167 2.25 -7.71 6.44
C PHE A 167 2.33 -6.83 7.69
N GLY A 168 2.21 -7.46 8.86
CA GLY A 168 2.21 -6.82 10.16
C GLY A 168 1.54 -7.67 11.23
N ALA A 169 1.65 -7.25 12.50
CA ALA A 169 1.03 -7.94 13.63
C ALA A 169 -0.51 -7.82 13.66
N ILE A 170 -1.07 -6.83 12.98
CA ILE A 170 -2.49 -6.52 12.96
C ILE A 170 -2.94 -6.36 11.49
N THR A 171 -4.09 -6.91 11.16
CA THR A 171 -4.69 -6.70 9.83
C THR A 171 -4.92 -5.21 9.59
N PRO A 172 -4.35 -4.61 8.52
CA PRO A 172 -4.65 -3.24 8.14
C PRO A 172 -6.14 -3.00 8.00
N ARG A 173 -6.62 -1.86 8.48
CA ARG A 173 -8.06 -1.54 8.44
C ARG A 173 -8.61 -1.49 7.02
N SER A 174 -7.79 -1.15 6.05
CA SER A 174 -8.14 -1.17 4.63
C SER A 174 -8.58 -2.55 4.12
N LEU A 175 -8.07 -3.63 4.72
CA LEU A 175 -8.42 -5.02 4.39
C LEU A 175 -9.66 -5.54 5.13
N VAL A 176 -10.17 -4.82 6.13
CA VAL A 176 -11.33 -5.27 6.92
C VAL A 176 -12.58 -5.32 6.05
N GLY A 177 -13.21 -6.50 5.95
CA GLY A 177 -14.42 -6.69 5.13
C GLY A 177 -15.00 -8.08 5.28
N THR A 178 -15.92 -8.44 4.39
CA THR A 178 -16.56 -9.76 4.34
C THR A 178 -15.65 -10.81 3.68
N VAL A 179 -14.74 -10.38 2.81
CA VAL A 179 -13.71 -11.26 2.25
C VAL A 179 -12.54 -11.28 3.25
N PRO A 180 -12.12 -12.46 3.67
CA PRO A 180 -11.05 -12.58 4.63
C PRO A 180 -9.69 -12.18 4.04
N ALA A 181 -8.87 -11.57 4.89
CA ALA A 181 -7.49 -11.23 4.59
C ALA A 181 -6.58 -11.89 5.63
N ALA A 182 -5.43 -12.39 5.19
CA ALA A 182 -4.41 -12.91 6.07
C ALA A 182 -3.56 -11.76 6.63
N ALA A 183 -3.33 -11.73 7.96
CA ALA A 183 -2.31 -10.90 8.57
C ALA A 183 -1.11 -11.78 8.90
N LEU A 184 0.05 -11.46 8.36
CA LEU A 184 1.28 -12.25 8.49
C LEU A 184 2.42 -11.34 8.94
N GLN A 185 3.20 -11.76 9.92
CA GLN A 185 4.52 -11.14 10.15
C GLN A 185 5.54 -11.69 9.14
N SER A 186 5.37 -12.96 8.83
CA SER A 186 6.14 -13.65 7.79
C SER A 186 5.27 -14.71 7.12
N ILE A 187 5.51 -14.99 5.84
CA ILE A 187 4.88 -16.15 5.17
C ILE A 187 5.25 -17.47 5.84
N THR A 188 6.38 -17.51 6.56
CA THR A 188 6.77 -18.66 7.38
C THR A 188 5.82 -18.89 8.55
N ASP A 189 5.05 -17.88 8.99
CA ASP A 189 4.04 -18.03 10.03
C ASP A 189 2.81 -18.78 9.52
N PHE A 190 2.64 -18.86 8.20
CA PHE A 190 1.54 -19.58 7.54
C PHE A 190 1.87 -21.07 7.38
N HIS A 191 2.47 -21.69 8.41
CA HIS A 191 2.74 -23.13 8.40
C HIS A 191 2.33 -23.78 9.72
N PHE A 192 1.97 -25.05 9.62
CA PHE A 192 1.75 -25.88 10.80
C PHE A 192 3.10 -26.25 11.42
N GLN A 193 3.27 -25.98 12.70
CA GLN A 193 4.47 -26.40 13.42
C GLN A 193 4.44 -27.91 13.67
N GLY A 194 5.57 -28.60 13.45
CA GLY A 194 5.74 -30.01 13.69
C GLY A 194 6.66 -30.70 12.68
N ASP A 195 7.01 -31.94 12.96
CA ASP A 195 7.72 -32.78 11.98
C ASP A 195 6.80 -33.19 10.82
N ALA A 196 7.38 -33.69 9.73
CA ALA A 196 6.65 -34.06 8.52
C ALA A 196 5.52 -35.08 8.78
N THR A 197 5.69 -35.97 9.74
CA THR A 197 4.71 -37.02 10.11
C THR A 197 3.52 -36.41 10.85
N SER A 198 3.79 -35.55 11.83
CA SER A 198 2.79 -34.79 12.59
C SER A 198 1.98 -33.87 11.67
N LEU A 199 2.65 -33.17 10.75
CA LEU A 199 1.99 -32.34 9.73
C LEU A 199 1.08 -33.11 8.82
N GLN A 200 1.49 -34.30 8.37
CA GLN A 200 0.68 -35.16 7.52
C GLN A 200 -0.54 -35.72 8.28
N ALA A 201 -0.35 -36.07 9.57
CA ALA A 201 -1.44 -36.50 10.43
C ALA A 201 -2.44 -35.39 10.69
N PHE A 202 -1.96 -34.18 10.98
CA PHE A 202 -2.80 -33.00 11.19
C PHE A 202 -3.60 -32.63 9.93
N ARG A 203 -2.95 -32.63 8.73
CA ARG A 203 -3.65 -32.40 7.46
C ARG A 203 -4.76 -33.43 7.22
N ARG A 204 -4.49 -34.71 7.48
CA ARG A 204 -5.52 -35.76 7.38
C ARG A 204 -6.66 -35.53 8.37
N MET A 205 -6.35 -35.16 9.60
CA MET A 205 -7.35 -34.87 10.63
C MET A 205 -8.24 -33.68 10.24
N VAL A 206 -7.64 -32.58 9.76
CA VAL A 206 -8.36 -31.39 9.27
C VAL A 206 -9.25 -31.77 8.08
N SER A 207 -8.71 -32.47 7.09
CA SER A 207 -9.48 -32.93 5.92
C SER A 207 -10.65 -33.83 6.32
N GLN A 208 -10.45 -34.73 7.28
CA GLN A 208 -11.52 -35.63 7.78
C GLN A 208 -12.55 -34.90 8.61
N ALA A 209 -12.12 -33.97 9.47
CA ALA A 209 -13.04 -33.18 10.31
C ALA A 209 -13.99 -32.31 9.47
N TYR A 210 -13.49 -31.79 8.37
CA TYR A 210 -14.28 -30.93 7.47
C TYR A 210 -14.95 -31.71 6.33
N ALA A 211 -14.52 -32.94 6.00
CA ALA A 211 -15.07 -33.72 4.89
C ALA A 211 -16.59 -34.00 4.99
N ALA A 212 -17.13 -34.02 6.21
CA ALA A 212 -18.56 -34.22 6.46
C ALA A 212 -19.41 -32.95 6.31
N ASP A 213 -18.76 -31.77 6.23
CA ASP A 213 -19.47 -30.49 6.09
C ASP A 213 -19.36 -30.01 4.62
N ALA A 214 -20.51 -29.90 3.96
CA ALA A 214 -20.59 -29.53 2.56
C ALA A 214 -20.08 -28.11 2.27
N ALA A 215 -20.12 -27.20 3.26
CA ALA A 215 -19.63 -25.84 3.13
C ALA A 215 -18.17 -25.70 3.53
N LEU A 216 -17.75 -26.37 4.60
CA LEU A 216 -16.39 -26.26 5.15
C LEU A 216 -15.39 -27.27 4.56
N GLY A 217 -15.86 -28.38 3.99
CA GLY A 217 -15.02 -29.43 3.41
C GLY A 217 -14.14 -28.94 2.27
N PRO A 218 -14.69 -28.33 1.20
CA PRO A 218 -13.91 -27.75 0.10
C PRO A 218 -12.91 -26.70 0.60
N ILE A 219 -13.32 -25.92 1.57
CA ILE A 219 -12.58 -24.85 2.22
C ILE A 219 -11.33 -25.40 2.96
N GLY A 220 -11.53 -26.40 3.81
CA GLY A 220 -10.43 -27.01 4.56
C GLY A 220 -9.36 -27.67 3.66
N VAL A 221 -9.80 -28.31 2.56
CA VAL A 221 -8.90 -28.91 1.57
C VAL A 221 -8.07 -27.84 0.86
N ALA A 222 -8.70 -26.73 0.43
CA ALA A 222 -8.01 -25.63 -0.24
C ALA A 222 -6.96 -24.96 0.66
N THR A 223 -7.30 -24.74 1.94
CA THR A 223 -6.36 -24.19 2.91
C THR A 223 -5.17 -25.10 3.15
N ALA A 224 -5.42 -26.39 3.30
CA ALA A 224 -4.34 -27.35 3.49
C ALA A 224 -3.41 -27.40 2.25
N ALA A 225 -3.94 -27.26 1.04
CA ALA A 225 -3.16 -27.18 -0.18
C ALA A 225 -2.31 -25.90 -0.22
N VAL A 226 -2.93 -24.73 -0.03
CA VAL A 226 -2.22 -23.45 -0.03
C VAL A 226 -1.18 -23.38 1.09
N ALA A 227 -1.47 -23.90 2.28
CA ALA A 227 -0.49 -23.99 3.37
C ALA A 227 0.71 -24.88 2.97
N ALA A 228 0.49 -25.91 2.15
CA ALA A 228 1.59 -26.73 1.63
C ALA A 228 2.45 -25.98 0.60
N ASP A 229 1.80 -25.23 -0.29
CA ASP A 229 2.47 -24.42 -1.31
C ASP A 229 3.28 -23.30 -0.68
N VAL A 230 2.69 -22.60 0.31
CA VAL A 230 3.40 -21.56 1.10
C VAL A 230 4.58 -22.13 1.87
N GLN A 231 4.42 -23.34 2.43
CA GLN A 231 5.50 -24.02 3.14
C GLN A 231 6.69 -24.38 2.23
N ALA A 232 6.45 -24.54 0.93
CA ALA A 232 7.51 -24.71 -0.06
C ALA A 232 8.26 -23.40 -0.37
N LEU A 233 7.66 -22.24 -0.04
CA LEU A 233 8.28 -20.93 -0.16
C LEU A 233 9.20 -20.70 1.05
N VAL A 234 10.49 -20.88 0.86
CA VAL A 234 11.51 -20.67 1.90
C VAL A 234 12.20 -19.33 1.63
N PRO A 235 11.88 -18.26 2.40
CA PRO A 235 12.42 -16.92 2.15
C PRO A 235 13.95 -16.89 2.10
N GLU A 236 14.62 -17.65 2.95
CA GLU A 236 16.08 -17.73 3.02
C GLU A 236 16.72 -18.35 1.76
N ARG A 237 15.95 -19.14 1.01
CA ARG A 237 16.37 -19.75 -0.26
C ARG A 237 15.95 -18.95 -1.47
N TYR A 238 15.04 -18.01 -1.29
CA TYR A 238 14.60 -17.17 -2.39
C TYR A 238 15.75 -16.36 -2.96
N ARG A 239 15.80 -16.23 -4.25
CA ARG A 239 16.78 -15.40 -4.97
C ARG A 239 16.01 -14.39 -5.81
N PRO A 240 16.02 -13.10 -5.43
CA PRO A 240 15.43 -12.06 -6.23
C PRO A 240 15.99 -12.05 -7.66
N ALA A 241 15.12 -11.81 -8.64
CA ALA A 241 15.51 -11.74 -10.03
C ALA A 241 16.11 -10.35 -10.36
N HIS A 242 16.71 -10.24 -11.55
CA HIS A 242 17.20 -8.97 -12.11
C HIS A 242 18.13 -8.17 -11.19
N GLY A 243 18.84 -8.86 -10.28
CA GLY A 243 19.77 -8.21 -9.35
C GLY A 243 19.11 -7.39 -8.24
N ALA A 244 17.82 -7.59 -7.99
CA ALA A 244 17.10 -6.90 -6.92
C ALA A 244 17.71 -7.21 -5.55
N VAL A 245 17.90 -6.16 -4.74
CA VAL A 245 18.41 -6.25 -3.35
C VAL A 245 17.44 -5.52 -2.44
N TYR A 246 16.73 -6.27 -1.61
CA TYR A 246 15.80 -5.71 -0.65
C TYR A 246 16.52 -5.21 0.61
N PRO A 247 16.08 -4.10 1.23
CA PRO A 247 16.59 -3.68 2.53
C PRO A 247 16.42 -4.78 3.60
N GLU A 248 17.39 -4.91 4.50
CA GLU A 248 17.34 -5.87 5.63
C GLU A 248 16.47 -5.35 6.78
N THR A 249 15.26 -4.90 6.47
CA THR A 249 14.26 -4.34 7.39
C THR A 249 12.96 -5.12 7.32
N ASP A 250 12.03 -4.85 8.24
CA ASP A 250 10.68 -5.45 8.19
C ASP A 250 9.96 -5.08 6.90
N PHE A 251 10.10 -3.83 6.45
CA PHE A 251 9.54 -3.34 5.18
C PHE A 251 10.14 -4.10 3.98
N GLY A 252 11.46 -4.20 3.91
CA GLY A 252 12.12 -4.93 2.82
C GLY A 252 11.74 -6.41 2.81
N ARG A 253 11.62 -7.05 3.98
CA ARG A 253 11.14 -8.43 4.09
C ARG A 253 9.69 -8.60 3.63
N ALA A 254 8.81 -7.66 3.97
CA ALA A 254 7.42 -7.68 3.51
C ALA A 254 7.31 -7.58 1.99
N LEU A 255 8.09 -6.70 1.36
CA LEU A 255 8.16 -6.57 -0.09
C LEU A 255 8.73 -7.83 -0.77
N LEU A 256 9.81 -8.40 -0.23
CA LEU A 256 10.40 -9.65 -0.72
C LEU A 256 9.36 -10.79 -0.70
N GLN A 257 8.65 -10.93 0.42
CA GLN A 257 7.64 -11.98 0.57
C GLN A 257 6.43 -11.74 -0.34
N THR A 258 6.06 -10.47 -0.56
CA THR A 258 5.06 -10.11 -1.58
C THR A 258 5.51 -10.58 -2.97
N ALA A 259 6.77 -10.33 -3.35
CA ALA A 259 7.31 -10.80 -4.63
C ALA A 259 7.28 -12.34 -4.75
N MET A 260 7.60 -13.04 -3.67
CA MET A 260 7.52 -14.50 -3.61
C MET A 260 6.09 -15.00 -3.86
N LEU A 261 5.08 -14.41 -3.20
CA LEU A 261 3.68 -14.77 -3.38
C LEU A 261 3.19 -14.48 -4.80
N VAL A 262 3.59 -13.35 -5.37
CA VAL A 262 3.26 -12.98 -6.76
C VAL A 262 3.83 -13.99 -7.75
N LYS A 263 5.11 -14.37 -7.59
CA LYS A 263 5.77 -15.33 -8.48
C LYS A 263 5.27 -16.76 -8.31
N ALA A 264 4.88 -17.14 -7.10
CA ALA A 264 4.29 -18.45 -6.82
C ALA A 264 2.87 -18.61 -7.39
N ASP A 265 2.25 -17.50 -7.80
CA ASP A 265 0.91 -17.44 -8.41
C ASP A 265 -0.18 -18.11 -7.54
N LEU A 266 -0.12 -17.89 -6.25
CA LEU A 266 -1.04 -18.46 -5.24
C LEU A 266 -2.34 -17.67 -5.08
N GLY A 267 -2.70 -16.86 -6.07
CA GLY A 267 -3.94 -16.10 -6.10
C GLY A 267 -3.88 -14.79 -5.31
N LEU A 268 -2.71 -14.22 -5.05
CA LEU A 268 -2.59 -12.89 -4.43
C LEU A 268 -3.15 -11.82 -5.37
N GLU A 269 -4.08 -11.01 -4.85
CA GLU A 269 -4.62 -9.82 -5.52
C GLU A 269 -4.18 -8.54 -4.82
N VAL A 270 -4.10 -8.55 -3.49
CA VAL A 270 -3.70 -7.37 -2.72
C VAL A 270 -2.68 -7.72 -1.65
N SER A 271 -1.59 -6.96 -1.60
CA SER A 271 -0.64 -6.91 -0.49
C SER A 271 -0.69 -5.53 0.16
N ALA A 272 -0.89 -5.47 1.48
CA ALA A 272 -0.86 -4.23 2.24
C ALA A 272 0.33 -4.24 3.21
N ILE A 273 1.15 -3.19 3.14
CA ILE A 273 2.42 -3.09 3.85
C ILE A 273 2.52 -1.72 4.50
N ASP A 274 2.92 -1.68 5.75
CA ASP A 274 3.17 -0.44 6.47
C ASP A 274 4.68 -0.12 6.52
N LEU A 275 5.01 1.16 6.36
CA LEU A 275 6.33 1.69 6.70
C LEU A 275 6.12 2.83 7.70
N GLY A 276 6.48 2.60 8.96
CA GLY A 276 6.30 3.55 10.05
C GLY A 276 7.49 4.49 10.23
N GLY A 277 7.39 5.37 11.25
CA GLY A 277 8.49 6.25 11.64
C GLY A 277 8.46 7.65 11.04
N TRP A 278 7.40 8.00 10.28
CA TRP A 278 7.30 9.29 9.58
C TRP A 278 6.84 10.46 10.45
N ASP A 279 6.52 10.23 11.73
CA ASP A 279 6.08 11.31 12.63
C ASP A 279 7.27 12.14 13.17
N THR A 280 7.82 12.94 12.27
CA THR A 280 9.09 13.66 12.44
C THR A 280 8.91 15.09 12.93
N HIS A 281 8.29 15.24 14.11
CA HIS A 281 8.11 16.56 14.74
C HIS A 281 9.41 17.22 15.19
N PHE A 282 10.46 16.43 15.38
CA PHE A 282 11.71 16.94 15.86
C PHE A 282 12.91 16.24 15.19
N ALA A 283 13.99 16.97 14.95
CA ALA A 283 15.23 16.46 14.36
C ALA A 283 14.99 15.61 13.10
N GLN A 284 14.06 16.04 12.23
CA GLN A 284 13.64 15.33 11.02
C GLN A 284 14.81 15.04 10.10
N GLY A 285 15.72 16.00 9.96
CA GLY A 285 16.76 16.00 8.97
C GLY A 285 16.29 16.51 7.60
N GLY A 286 17.24 16.98 6.80
CA GLY A 286 17.04 17.35 5.40
C GLY A 286 17.44 16.19 4.47
N ALA A 287 18.47 16.39 3.67
CA ALA A 287 19.03 15.38 2.75
C ALA A 287 19.59 14.14 3.46
N SER A 288 19.88 14.25 4.72
CA SER A 288 20.35 13.16 5.59
C SER A 288 19.59 13.20 6.92
N GLY A 289 19.83 12.22 7.80
CA GLY A 289 19.15 12.11 9.09
C GLY A 289 17.99 11.12 9.05
N TRP A 290 17.05 11.24 9.98
CA TRP A 290 15.97 10.28 10.17
C TRP A 290 15.13 10.11 8.90
N MET A 291 14.57 11.21 8.39
CA MET A 291 13.75 11.16 7.19
C MET A 291 14.52 10.68 5.95
N GLY A 292 15.78 11.09 5.80
CA GLY A 292 16.64 10.60 4.71
C GLY A 292 16.84 9.09 4.74
N ASN A 293 16.94 8.48 5.94
CA ASN A 293 17.03 7.03 6.08
C ASN A 293 15.73 6.33 5.66
N LEU A 294 14.57 6.85 6.09
CA LEU A 294 13.27 6.32 5.67
C LEU A 294 13.04 6.49 4.16
N ALA A 295 13.45 7.63 3.59
CA ALA A 295 13.36 7.89 2.15
C ALA A 295 14.18 6.87 1.34
N ARG A 296 15.38 6.55 1.82
CA ARG A 296 16.25 5.53 1.21
C ARG A 296 15.62 4.15 1.32
N GLU A 297 15.17 3.74 2.49
CA GLU A 297 14.52 2.45 2.73
C GLU A 297 13.31 2.27 1.81
N LEU A 298 12.44 3.27 1.75
CA LEU A 298 11.28 3.28 0.84
C LEU A 298 11.71 3.09 -0.61
N ALA A 299 12.66 3.90 -1.07
CA ALA A 299 13.09 3.90 -2.47
C ALA A 299 13.80 2.60 -2.87
N GLU A 300 14.72 2.11 -2.04
CA GLU A 300 15.42 0.85 -2.28
C GLU A 300 14.46 -0.34 -2.27
N GLY A 301 13.52 -0.38 -1.32
CA GLY A 301 12.51 -1.43 -1.26
C GLY A 301 11.60 -1.45 -2.49
N LEU A 302 11.09 -0.30 -2.89
CA LEU A 302 10.23 -0.18 -4.08
C LEU A 302 10.99 -0.51 -5.37
N ALA A 303 12.22 -0.05 -5.51
CA ALA A 303 13.07 -0.36 -6.66
C ALA A 303 13.40 -1.85 -6.72
N ALA A 304 13.67 -2.49 -5.58
CA ALA A 304 13.88 -3.93 -5.49
C ALA A 304 12.65 -4.71 -5.92
N LEU A 305 11.46 -4.37 -5.40
CA LEU A 305 10.20 -5.00 -5.79
C LEU A 305 9.95 -4.85 -7.30
N HIS A 306 10.15 -3.62 -7.81
CA HIS A 306 9.96 -3.32 -9.23
C HIS A 306 10.92 -4.15 -10.12
N ALA A 307 12.19 -4.25 -9.76
CA ALA A 307 13.18 -5.03 -10.49
C ALA A 307 12.88 -6.54 -10.39
N ASP A 308 12.61 -7.05 -9.19
CA ASP A 308 12.35 -8.47 -8.96
C ASP A 308 11.12 -8.99 -9.71
N LEU A 309 10.11 -8.13 -9.90
CA LEU A 309 8.90 -8.42 -10.66
C LEU A 309 8.92 -7.83 -12.08
N ALA A 310 10.08 -7.57 -12.67
CA ALA A 310 10.19 -6.97 -14.01
C ALA A 310 9.40 -7.73 -15.08
N ASP A 311 9.39 -9.06 -15.02
CA ASP A 311 8.65 -9.92 -15.94
C ASP A 311 7.13 -9.93 -15.71
N GLN A 312 6.66 -9.25 -14.66
CA GLN A 312 5.25 -9.19 -14.25
C GLN A 312 4.70 -7.76 -14.13
N GLN A 313 5.42 -6.78 -14.66
CA GLN A 313 5.06 -5.36 -14.55
C GLN A 313 3.69 -5.03 -15.16
N SER A 314 3.24 -5.78 -16.17
CA SER A 314 1.92 -5.60 -16.78
C SER A 314 0.77 -5.85 -15.82
N ARG A 315 0.98 -6.63 -14.76
CA ARG A 315 -0.04 -6.96 -13.75
C ARG A 315 0.22 -6.31 -12.39
N LEU A 316 1.37 -5.66 -12.19
CA LEU A 316 1.74 -5.04 -10.92
C LEU A 316 1.32 -3.57 -10.90
N THR A 317 0.66 -3.18 -9.82
CA THR A 317 0.44 -1.78 -9.45
C THR A 317 0.80 -1.60 -7.98
N VAL A 318 1.72 -0.68 -7.72
CA VAL A 318 2.08 -0.28 -6.35
C VAL A 318 1.53 1.11 -6.10
N VAL A 319 0.88 1.31 -4.96
CA VAL A 319 0.40 2.62 -4.49
C VAL A 319 1.08 2.91 -3.16
N VAL A 320 1.72 4.08 -3.06
CA VAL A 320 2.31 4.60 -1.82
C VAL A 320 1.49 5.80 -1.37
N MET A 321 1.04 5.81 -0.12
CA MET A 321 0.21 6.86 0.44
C MET A 321 0.51 7.09 1.92
N SER A 322 0.10 8.23 2.45
CA SER A 322 0.18 8.58 3.86
C SER A 322 -1.11 9.27 4.29
N GLU A 323 -1.42 9.26 5.58
CA GLU A 323 -2.70 9.75 6.12
C GLU A 323 -2.95 11.24 5.89
N PHE A 324 -1.92 12.07 5.93
CA PHE A 324 -1.91 13.49 5.58
C PHE A 324 -0.46 13.96 5.34
N GLY A 325 -0.29 15.22 4.93
CA GLY A 325 1.02 15.83 4.75
C GLY A 325 1.52 16.56 5.99
N ARG A 326 2.63 17.24 5.86
CA ARG A 326 3.23 18.10 6.87
C ARG A 326 3.00 19.58 6.54
N ARG A 327 3.07 20.44 7.55
CA ARG A 327 3.06 21.90 7.35
C ARG A 327 4.12 22.33 6.37
N VAL A 328 3.84 23.38 5.62
CA VAL A 328 4.80 23.96 4.68
C VAL A 328 6.04 24.45 5.43
N ALA A 329 5.85 25.11 6.56
CA ALA A 329 6.95 25.61 7.38
C ALA A 329 7.54 24.53 8.30
N GLU A 330 8.85 24.57 8.50
CA GLU A 330 9.51 23.84 9.57
C GLU A 330 9.16 24.45 10.94
N ASN A 331 9.27 23.64 11.99
CA ASN A 331 9.04 24.07 13.37
C ASN A 331 10.36 24.38 14.12
N ALA A 332 10.22 24.94 15.32
CA ALA A 332 11.39 25.29 16.15
C ALA A 332 12.23 24.09 16.65
N SER A 333 11.73 22.88 16.46
CA SER A 333 12.39 21.64 16.88
C SER A 333 13.12 20.93 15.71
N LEU A 334 13.38 21.64 14.61
CA LEU A 334 14.01 21.10 13.41
C LEU A 334 13.23 19.89 12.83
N GLY A 335 11.92 19.98 12.83
CA GLY A 335 10.97 19.04 12.29
C GLY A 335 9.80 19.74 11.64
N THR A 336 8.72 19.01 11.39
CA THR A 336 7.49 19.56 10.80
C THR A 336 6.26 19.11 11.58
N ASP A 337 5.31 20.00 11.78
CA ASP A 337 4.03 19.67 12.40
C ASP A 337 3.06 19.05 11.38
N HIS A 338 1.97 18.47 11.88
CA HIS A 338 0.92 17.90 11.03
C HIS A 338 0.30 18.96 10.12
N GLY A 339 0.18 18.63 8.85
CA GLY A 339 -0.43 19.45 7.82
C GLY A 339 -1.62 18.74 7.16
N HIS A 340 -1.89 19.07 5.88
CA HIS A 340 -3.03 18.52 5.17
C HIS A 340 -2.61 17.87 3.85
N GLY A 341 -2.32 18.65 2.79
CA GLY A 341 -1.94 18.12 1.48
C GLY A 341 -0.66 17.29 1.53
N SER A 342 -0.68 16.16 0.86
CA SER A 342 0.36 15.16 0.78
C SER A 342 0.70 14.85 -0.68
N ALA A 343 1.26 13.68 -0.96
CA ALA A 343 1.38 13.13 -2.31
C ALA A 343 1.18 11.62 -2.29
N MET A 344 0.87 11.06 -3.46
CA MET A 344 0.85 9.62 -3.69
C MET A 344 1.86 9.28 -4.77
N LEU A 345 2.49 8.10 -4.65
CA LEU A 345 3.34 7.53 -5.69
C LEU A 345 2.67 6.27 -6.25
N LEU A 346 2.71 6.10 -7.56
CA LEU A 346 2.23 4.90 -8.23
C LEU A 346 3.35 4.31 -9.08
N LEU A 347 3.57 3.00 -8.96
CA LEU A 347 4.57 2.27 -9.75
C LEU A 347 3.90 1.08 -10.46
N GLY A 348 4.37 0.78 -11.67
CA GLY A 348 3.90 -0.38 -12.45
C GLY A 348 3.91 -0.15 -13.95
N GLY A 349 3.76 -1.23 -14.71
CA GLY A 349 3.86 -1.17 -16.18
C GLY A 349 2.75 -0.37 -16.87
N SER A 350 1.58 -0.27 -16.24
CA SER A 350 0.44 0.49 -16.78
C SER A 350 0.31 1.89 -16.22
N VAL A 351 1.26 2.33 -15.38
CA VAL A 351 1.25 3.68 -14.81
C VAL A 351 1.62 4.71 -15.89
N ALA A 352 0.90 5.83 -15.94
CA ALA A 352 1.22 6.97 -16.79
C ALA A 352 2.32 7.82 -16.13
N GLY A 353 3.50 7.20 -15.95
CA GLY A 353 4.62 7.75 -15.22
C GLY A 353 5.52 8.70 -16.00
N GLY A 354 6.62 9.10 -15.38
CA GLY A 354 7.56 10.09 -15.91
C GLY A 354 7.02 11.52 -15.81
N ARG A 355 6.02 11.76 -14.95
CA ARG A 355 5.47 13.10 -14.69
C ARG A 355 4.83 13.19 -13.30
N VAL A 356 4.73 14.42 -12.80
CA VAL A 356 3.95 14.77 -11.62
C VAL A 356 2.54 15.17 -12.07
N HIS A 357 1.53 14.52 -11.51
CA HIS A 357 0.11 14.76 -11.76
C HIS A 357 -0.49 15.66 -10.69
N GLY A 358 -1.69 16.15 -10.96
CA GLY A 358 -2.43 17.04 -10.08
C GLY A 358 -2.18 18.52 -10.41
N ARG A 359 -2.98 19.38 -9.79
CA ARG A 359 -2.83 20.83 -9.90
C ARG A 359 -2.02 21.33 -8.71
N TRP A 360 -0.83 21.87 -8.98
CA TRP A 360 -0.01 22.47 -7.93
C TRP A 360 -0.64 23.78 -7.44
N PRO A 361 -0.96 23.93 -6.13
CA PRO A 361 -1.61 25.13 -5.61
C PRO A 361 -0.64 26.27 -5.30
N GLY A 362 0.68 25.99 -5.23
CA GLY A 362 1.71 26.90 -4.74
C GLY A 362 1.89 26.83 -3.23
N LEU A 363 2.96 27.50 -2.74
CA LEU A 363 3.34 27.53 -1.33
C LEU A 363 3.44 28.97 -0.76
N ALA A 364 3.07 30.00 -1.52
CA ALA A 364 3.02 31.36 -0.99
C ALA A 364 2.00 31.43 0.18
N PRO A 365 2.19 32.34 1.14
CA PRO A 365 1.32 32.39 2.33
C PRO A 365 -0.17 32.41 2.02
N GLU A 366 -0.59 33.12 0.98
CA GLU A 366 -1.98 33.25 0.54
C GLU A 366 -2.52 32.00 -0.20
N GLN A 367 -1.65 31.07 -0.57
CA GLN A 367 -2.00 29.80 -1.25
C GLN A 367 -2.14 28.63 -0.26
N ARG A 368 -1.70 28.86 0.98
CA ARG A 368 -1.77 27.85 2.05
C ARG A 368 -3.16 27.82 2.66
N VAL A 369 -3.53 26.68 3.19
CA VAL A 369 -4.80 26.49 3.90
C VAL A 369 -4.57 26.25 5.39
N GLY A 370 -5.62 26.44 6.19
CA GLY A 370 -5.55 26.22 7.64
C GLY A 370 -4.38 26.95 8.30
N PRO A 371 -3.62 26.31 9.19
CA PRO A 371 -2.51 26.94 9.91
C PRO A 371 -1.19 27.03 9.12
N GLY A 372 -1.22 26.91 7.80
CA GLY A 372 -0.05 26.95 6.91
C GLY A 372 0.24 25.64 6.19
N ASP A 373 -0.79 24.92 5.77
CA ASP A 373 -0.68 23.63 5.12
C ASP A 373 -0.72 23.76 3.58
N LEU A 374 -0.19 22.76 2.88
CA LEU A 374 -0.42 22.58 1.46
C LEU A 374 -1.91 22.27 1.22
N ALA A 375 -2.54 22.99 0.28
CA ALA A 375 -3.93 22.73 -0.09
C ALA A 375 -4.05 21.39 -0.82
N VAL A 376 -5.10 20.63 -0.55
CA VAL A 376 -5.47 19.42 -1.30
C VAL A 376 -6.19 19.86 -2.57
N THR A 377 -5.69 19.43 -3.71
CA THR A 377 -6.29 19.69 -5.05
C THR A 377 -6.74 18.42 -5.75
N THR A 378 -6.34 17.26 -5.25
CA THR A 378 -6.74 15.93 -5.73
C THR A 378 -7.16 15.08 -4.53
N ASP A 379 -8.37 14.54 -4.57
CA ASP A 379 -8.83 13.58 -3.57
C ASP A 379 -8.12 12.23 -3.81
N TYR A 380 -7.57 11.62 -2.76
CA TYR A 380 -6.88 10.33 -2.85
C TYR A 380 -7.78 9.22 -3.38
N ARG A 381 -9.12 9.35 -3.19
CA ARG A 381 -10.12 8.39 -3.68
C ARG A 381 -10.27 8.44 -5.20
N ASP A 382 -9.97 9.57 -5.83
CA ASP A 382 -9.93 9.68 -7.30
C ASP A 382 -8.80 8.80 -7.85
N VAL A 383 -7.62 8.87 -7.23
CA VAL A 383 -6.47 8.03 -7.60
C VAL A 383 -6.77 6.55 -7.38
N LEU A 384 -7.30 6.19 -6.21
CA LEU A 384 -7.65 4.80 -5.89
C LEU A 384 -8.81 4.28 -6.74
N GLY A 385 -9.77 5.12 -7.07
CA GLY A 385 -10.90 4.80 -7.96
C GLY A 385 -10.42 4.46 -9.37
N GLU A 386 -9.46 5.22 -9.88
CA GLU A 386 -8.83 4.93 -11.18
C GLU A 386 -8.07 3.59 -11.14
N VAL A 387 -7.34 3.30 -10.06
CA VAL A 387 -6.68 2.00 -9.84
C VAL A 387 -7.72 0.87 -9.81
N CYS A 388 -8.78 1.00 -9.01
CA CYS A 388 -9.81 -0.03 -8.89
C CYS A 388 -10.51 -0.30 -10.22
N SER A 389 -10.85 0.74 -10.99
CA SER A 389 -11.60 0.60 -12.24
C SER A 389 -10.74 0.11 -13.40
N LEU A 390 -9.60 0.78 -13.66
CA LEU A 390 -8.80 0.53 -14.87
C LEU A 390 -7.81 -0.63 -14.70
N ARG A 391 -7.30 -0.86 -13.48
CA ARG A 391 -6.34 -1.94 -13.24
C ARG A 391 -6.97 -3.19 -12.66
N LEU A 392 -7.80 -3.01 -11.64
CA LEU A 392 -8.40 -4.15 -10.95
C LEU A 392 -9.74 -4.56 -11.56
N GLY A 393 -10.22 -3.84 -12.59
CA GLY A 393 -11.43 -4.18 -13.33
C GLY A 393 -12.71 -4.16 -12.48
N ASN A 394 -12.73 -3.37 -11.41
CA ASN A 394 -13.90 -3.29 -10.52
C ASN A 394 -14.75 -2.03 -10.83
N PRO A 395 -15.94 -2.20 -11.38
CA PRO A 395 -16.82 -1.07 -11.70
C PRO A 395 -17.60 -0.53 -10.51
N SER A 396 -17.62 -1.24 -9.37
CA SER A 396 -18.45 -0.92 -8.19
C SER A 396 -17.86 0.21 -7.34
N LEU A 397 -17.41 1.31 -7.96
CA LEU A 397 -16.71 2.39 -7.25
C LEU A 397 -17.56 3.05 -6.16
N ALA A 398 -18.88 3.17 -6.36
CA ALA A 398 -19.78 3.71 -5.36
C ALA A 398 -19.90 2.86 -4.09
N GLU A 399 -19.66 1.54 -4.20
CA GLU A 399 -19.60 0.65 -3.05
C GLU A 399 -18.22 0.70 -2.37
N ILE A 400 -17.15 0.84 -3.18
CA ILE A 400 -15.77 0.93 -2.69
C ILE A 400 -15.54 2.26 -1.98
N PHE A 401 -16.01 3.38 -2.53
CA PHE A 401 -15.88 4.74 -2.01
C PHE A 401 -17.27 5.37 -1.79
N PRO A 402 -18.00 5.01 -0.73
CA PRO A 402 -19.33 5.56 -0.47
C PRO A 402 -19.29 7.09 -0.40
N GLU A 403 -20.35 7.71 -0.92
CA GLU A 403 -20.53 9.19 -0.93
C GLU A 403 -19.45 9.94 -1.76
N HIS A 404 -18.65 9.22 -2.54
CA HIS A 404 -17.66 9.81 -3.45
C HIS A 404 -17.80 9.21 -4.85
N GLN A 405 -17.76 10.06 -5.86
CA GLN A 405 -17.68 9.67 -7.26
C GLN A 405 -16.27 9.98 -7.77
N PRO A 406 -15.40 8.97 -7.87
CA PRO A 406 -14.02 9.20 -8.27
C PRO A 406 -13.92 9.88 -9.63
N GLY A 407 -13.18 10.98 -9.68
CA GLY A 407 -12.79 11.67 -10.90
C GLY A 407 -11.66 10.96 -11.63
N VAL A 408 -11.34 11.43 -12.84
CA VAL A 408 -10.20 10.94 -13.62
C VAL A 408 -8.98 11.81 -13.35
N VAL A 409 -7.92 11.21 -12.83
CA VAL A 409 -6.62 11.88 -12.59
C VAL A 409 -5.67 11.66 -13.77
N GLY A 410 -5.82 10.55 -14.49
CA GLY A 410 -4.97 10.16 -15.60
C GLY A 410 -3.63 9.60 -15.19
N VAL A 411 -3.57 8.92 -14.04
CA VAL A 411 -2.36 8.28 -13.50
C VAL A 411 -2.09 6.91 -14.10
N LEU A 412 -3.05 6.35 -14.81
CA LEU A 412 -2.95 5.07 -15.49
C LEU A 412 -3.14 5.22 -17.00
N ARG A 413 -2.47 4.36 -17.73
CA ARG A 413 -2.70 4.22 -19.19
C ARG A 413 -3.93 3.35 -19.42
N PRO A 414 -4.77 3.69 -20.41
CA PRO A 414 -5.92 2.87 -20.78
C PRO A 414 -5.56 1.44 -21.17
#